data_ede68d097174daa9daba3fb073be1753
#
_entry.id   ede68d097174daa9daba3fb073be1753
#
_cell.length_a   1.000
_cell.length_b   1.000
_cell.length_c   1.000
_cell.angle_alpha   90.00
_cell.angle_beta   90.00
_cell.angle_gamma   90.00
#
_symmetry.space_group_name_H-M   'P 1'
#
loop_
_entity.id
_entity.type
_entity.pdbx_description
1 polymer ?
#
loop_
_entity_poly.entity_id
_entity_poly.type
_entity_poly.pdbx_seq_one_letter_code
_entity_poly.pdbx_strand_id
1 'polypeptide(L)'
;MRTKQPSERVLLLAFTLLALLSAPVLASNDELIAAGEQQAMVCKACHQFEPNGVTVVGPPLWGLAERNIASFEGFNYSDGIRQHQGKWDAEKLNAFLSAPNDFAPGTNMVFPGVTESGARAAIIAWLATKNPIPPNWNMTSSGLEVKSPGDGILTPGENMELVAAVCSACHSLHMVTQQGLSRQRWDETLDWMIEEQGMEDLSGDDREAILEYLSTYYGG
;
A
#
# COMPACT_ATOMS: atom_id res chain seq x y z
N MET A 1 53.78 25.33 -59.34
CA MET A 1 52.96 25.80 -58.22
C MET A 1 52.04 24.67 -57.80
N ARG A 2 52.29 24.02 -56.65
CA ARG A 2 51.52 22.91 -56.14
C ARG A 2 50.62 23.45 -55.02
N THR A 3 49.33 23.43 -55.21
CA THR A 3 48.36 23.75 -54.18
C THR A 3 48.11 22.55 -53.31
N LYS A 4 48.40 22.69 -52.02
CA LYS A 4 48.19 21.70 -50.98
C LYS A 4 46.68 21.77 -50.53
N GLN A 5 45.96 20.67 -50.69
CA GLN A 5 44.65 20.50 -50.06
C GLN A 5 44.81 20.22 -48.57
N PRO A 6 43.96 20.77 -47.69
CA PRO A 6 43.92 20.41 -46.30
C PRO A 6 43.12 19.13 -46.09
N SER A 7 43.69 18.21 -45.32
CA SER A 7 43.05 16.97 -44.88
C SER A 7 41.87 17.22 -43.94
N GLU A 8 40.71 16.77 -44.36
CA GLU A 8 39.53 16.68 -43.48
C GLU A 8 39.76 15.63 -42.38
N ARG A 9 39.91 16.11 -41.17
CA ARG A 9 39.87 15.25 -39.99
C ARG A 9 38.40 15.00 -39.66
N VAL A 10 37.93 13.83 -40.02
CA VAL A 10 36.64 13.30 -39.57
C VAL A 10 36.70 13.09 -38.06
N LEU A 11 36.00 13.96 -37.33
CA LEU A 11 35.83 13.86 -35.89
C LEU A 11 34.72 12.85 -35.62
N LEU A 12 35.07 11.58 -35.39
CA LEU A 12 34.16 10.54 -34.90
C LEU A 12 33.77 10.86 -33.45
N LEU A 13 32.67 11.53 -33.28
CA LEU A 13 31.97 11.62 -31.98
C LEU A 13 31.41 10.27 -31.64
N ALA A 14 32.08 9.51 -30.80
CA ALA A 14 31.58 8.32 -30.16
C ALA A 14 30.48 8.73 -29.13
N PHE A 15 29.24 8.64 -29.54
CA PHE A 15 28.12 8.68 -28.60
C PHE A 15 28.16 7.40 -27.77
N THR A 16 28.80 7.46 -26.59
CA THR A 16 28.63 6.45 -25.56
C THR A 16 27.22 6.55 -25.00
N LEU A 17 26.33 5.69 -25.48
CA LEU A 17 25.00 5.48 -24.94
C LEU A 17 25.17 4.86 -23.55
N LEU A 18 25.16 5.70 -22.50
CA LEU A 18 25.14 5.27 -21.12
C LEU A 18 23.73 4.70 -20.84
N ALA A 19 23.57 3.40 -21.04
CA ALA A 19 22.38 2.69 -20.60
C ALA A 19 22.35 2.78 -19.07
N LEU A 20 21.51 3.67 -18.54
CA LEU A 20 21.11 3.69 -17.14
C LEU A 20 20.36 2.38 -16.87
N LEU A 21 21.08 1.38 -16.38
CA LEU A 21 20.49 0.20 -15.77
C LEU A 21 19.75 0.69 -14.52
N SER A 22 18.45 0.89 -14.65
CA SER A 22 17.55 1.07 -13.50
C SER A 22 17.55 -0.25 -12.73
N ALA A 23 18.46 -0.38 -11.76
CA ALA A 23 18.37 -1.46 -10.79
C ALA A 23 17.03 -1.26 -10.01
N PRO A 24 16.27 -2.31 -9.76
CA PRO A 24 15.11 -2.20 -8.89
C PRO A 24 15.59 -1.65 -7.54
N VAL A 25 15.09 -0.49 -7.17
CA VAL A 25 15.31 0.07 -5.85
C VAL A 25 14.52 -0.83 -4.91
N LEU A 26 15.23 -1.65 -4.14
CA LEU A 26 14.61 -2.36 -3.03
C LEU A 26 14.14 -1.30 -2.04
N ALA A 27 12.84 -1.26 -1.78
CA ALA A 27 12.27 -0.35 -0.78
C ALA A 27 13.03 -0.52 0.53
N SER A 28 13.41 0.59 1.14
CA SER A 28 14.06 0.56 2.46
C SER A 28 13.08 0.02 3.49
N ASN A 29 13.60 -0.47 4.63
CA ASN A 29 12.72 -0.92 5.72
C ASN A 29 11.80 0.20 6.21
N ASP A 30 12.26 1.44 6.17
CA ASP A 30 11.48 2.62 6.57
C ASP A 30 10.32 2.90 5.60
N GLU A 31 10.54 2.75 4.30
CA GLU A 31 9.48 2.86 3.29
C GLU A 31 8.44 1.75 3.44
N LEU A 32 8.88 0.52 3.73
CA LEU A 32 7.98 -0.58 4.00
C LEU A 32 7.12 -0.33 5.24
N ILE A 33 7.72 0.18 6.32
CA ILE A 33 7.01 0.54 7.55
C ILE A 33 6.00 1.66 7.30
N ALA A 34 6.39 2.71 6.56
CA ALA A 34 5.51 3.82 6.21
C ALA A 34 4.31 3.36 5.36
N ALA A 35 4.55 2.51 4.36
CA ALA A 35 3.48 1.89 3.58
C ALA A 35 2.56 1.03 4.46
N GLY A 36 3.13 0.31 5.44
CA GLY A 36 2.37 -0.49 6.39
C GLY A 36 1.48 0.35 7.30
N GLU A 37 1.94 1.53 7.72
CA GLU A 37 1.11 2.45 8.48
C GLU A 37 -0.12 2.92 7.71
N GLN A 38 0.05 3.28 6.45
CA GLN A 38 -1.06 3.67 5.57
C GLN A 38 -2.05 2.52 5.39
N GLN A 39 -1.57 1.31 5.09
CA GLN A 39 -2.42 0.14 4.91
C GLN A 39 -3.18 -0.23 6.20
N ALA A 40 -2.58 -0.01 7.37
CA ALA A 40 -3.17 -0.32 8.67
C ALA A 40 -4.19 0.74 9.16
N MET A 41 -4.42 1.82 8.41
CA MET A 41 -5.41 2.85 8.79
C MET A 41 -6.80 2.25 9.01
N VAL A 42 -7.23 1.30 8.18
CA VAL A 42 -8.50 0.61 8.32
C VAL A 42 -8.61 -0.16 9.64
N CYS A 43 -7.50 -0.66 10.17
CA CYS A 43 -7.48 -1.41 11.42
C CYS A 43 -7.71 -0.51 12.64
N LYS A 44 -7.36 0.81 12.55
CA LYS A 44 -7.55 1.80 13.60
C LYS A 44 -9.03 2.04 13.94
N ALA A 45 -9.94 1.68 13.04
CA ALA A 45 -11.38 1.75 13.31
C ALA A 45 -11.82 0.82 14.45
N CYS A 46 -11.10 -0.28 14.68
CA CYS A 46 -11.46 -1.30 15.65
C CYS A 46 -10.38 -1.56 16.70
N HIS A 47 -9.12 -1.25 16.41
CA HIS A 47 -7.97 -1.58 17.27
C HIS A 47 -7.18 -0.33 17.69
N GLN A 48 -6.62 -0.36 18.89
CA GLN A 48 -5.64 0.61 19.37
C GLN A 48 -4.23 0.05 19.24
N PHE A 49 -3.25 0.93 18.99
CA PHE A 49 -1.85 0.58 18.71
C PHE A 49 -0.87 1.23 19.68
N GLU A 50 -1.36 1.90 20.70
CA GLU A 50 -0.55 2.60 21.68
C GLU A 50 -0.34 1.77 22.96
N PRO A 51 0.73 2.06 23.71
CA PRO A 51 0.90 1.48 25.05
C PRO A 51 -0.34 1.74 25.91
N ASN A 52 -0.75 0.73 26.68
CA ASN A 52 -1.95 0.81 27.54
C ASN A 52 -3.28 1.02 26.78
N GLY A 53 -3.31 0.67 25.50
CA GLY A 53 -4.53 0.67 24.70
C GLY A 53 -5.60 -0.22 25.35
N VAL A 54 -6.86 0.23 25.22
CA VAL A 54 -8.03 -0.50 25.70
C VAL A 54 -8.77 -1.14 24.54
N THR A 55 -9.62 -2.12 24.86
CA THR A 55 -10.56 -2.68 23.88
C THR A 55 -11.54 -1.60 23.42
N VAL A 56 -11.68 -1.44 22.11
CA VAL A 56 -12.74 -0.61 21.48
C VAL A 56 -13.77 -1.57 20.87
N VAL A 57 -13.53 -2.05 19.66
CA VAL A 57 -14.28 -3.15 19.03
C VAL A 57 -13.46 -4.44 19.09
N GLY A 58 -12.18 -4.34 18.75
CA GLY A 58 -11.19 -5.39 18.87
C GLY A 58 -10.20 -5.15 20.02
N PRO A 59 -9.35 -6.12 20.35
CA PRO A 59 -8.33 -5.95 21.36
C PRO A 59 -7.24 -4.99 20.88
N PRO A 60 -6.53 -4.27 21.77
CA PRO A 60 -5.39 -3.46 21.38
C PRO A 60 -4.27 -4.32 20.79
N LEU A 61 -3.56 -3.80 19.81
CA LEU A 61 -2.50 -4.53 19.09
C LEU A 61 -1.09 -4.11 19.53
N TRP A 62 -0.94 -3.17 20.47
CA TRP A 62 0.36 -2.89 21.09
C TRP A 62 0.89 -4.14 21.84
N GLY A 63 2.17 -4.42 21.65
CA GLY A 63 2.82 -5.56 22.29
C GLY A 63 2.35 -6.93 21.75
N LEU A 64 1.81 -6.97 20.54
CA LEU A 64 1.22 -8.17 19.95
C LEU A 64 2.21 -9.35 19.90
N ALA A 65 3.49 -9.08 19.58
CA ALA A 65 4.52 -10.09 19.46
C ALA A 65 4.90 -10.74 20.80
N GLU A 66 4.62 -10.09 21.91
CA GLU A 66 4.96 -10.58 23.25
C GLU A 66 3.84 -11.40 23.87
N ARG A 67 2.63 -11.30 23.34
CA ARG A 67 1.44 -11.96 23.85
C ARG A 67 1.16 -13.28 23.14
N ASN A 68 0.60 -14.22 23.86
CA ASN A 68 0.01 -15.40 23.23
C ASN A 68 -1.23 -15.00 22.42
N ILE A 69 -1.52 -15.77 21.38
CA ILE A 69 -2.74 -15.60 20.60
C ILE A 69 -3.96 -15.72 21.56
N ALA A 70 -4.95 -14.86 21.35
CA ALA A 70 -6.17 -14.81 22.15
C ALA A 70 -5.97 -14.59 23.68
N SER A 71 -4.91 -13.88 24.10
CA SER A 71 -4.57 -13.74 25.51
C SER A 71 -4.77 -12.34 26.11
N PHE A 72 -5.29 -11.37 25.35
CA PHE A 72 -5.54 -10.05 25.93
C PHE A 72 -6.66 -10.11 26.96
N GLU A 73 -6.34 -9.70 28.18
CA GLU A 73 -7.27 -9.75 29.32
C GLU A 73 -8.49 -8.85 29.08
N GLY A 74 -9.66 -9.33 29.43
CA GLY A 74 -10.91 -8.58 29.28
C GLY A 74 -11.51 -8.57 27.87
N PHE A 75 -10.87 -9.19 26.86
CA PHE A 75 -11.44 -9.34 25.53
C PHE A 75 -12.04 -10.75 25.33
N ASN A 76 -13.28 -10.83 24.84
CA ASN A 76 -13.93 -12.08 24.54
C ASN A 76 -13.62 -12.56 23.12
N TYR A 77 -12.61 -13.40 22.99
CA TYR A 77 -12.21 -14.00 21.74
C TYR A 77 -13.19 -15.09 21.27
N SER A 78 -13.32 -15.25 19.97
CA SER A 78 -14.06 -16.39 19.38
C SER A 78 -13.34 -17.71 19.60
N ASP A 79 -14.08 -18.81 19.50
CA ASP A 79 -13.51 -20.16 19.66
C ASP A 79 -12.49 -20.46 18.56
N GLY A 80 -12.72 -19.97 17.32
CA GLY A 80 -11.79 -20.17 16.21
C GLY A 80 -10.39 -19.63 16.51
N ILE A 81 -10.27 -18.39 17.00
CA ILE A 81 -8.94 -17.83 17.33
C ILE A 81 -8.31 -18.45 18.56
N ARG A 82 -9.12 -18.92 19.55
CA ARG A 82 -8.64 -19.60 20.76
C ARG A 82 -7.99 -20.96 20.49
N GLN A 83 -8.25 -21.57 19.34
CA GLN A 83 -7.64 -22.84 18.93
C GLN A 83 -6.18 -22.67 18.53
N HIS A 84 -5.74 -21.47 18.22
CA HIS A 84 -4.36 -21.17 17.89
C HIS A 84 -3.53 -20.95 19.17
N GLN A 85 -2.35 -21.55 19.20
CA GLN A 85 -1.47 -21.48 20.37
C GLN A 85 -0.18 -20.71 20.07
N GLY A 86 0.50 -20.31 21.13
CA GLY A 86 1.78 -19.60 21.07
C GLY A 86 1.60 -18.13 20.74
N LYS A 87 2.70 -17.48 20.42
CA LYS A 87 2.73 -16.04 20.07
C LYS A 87 2.45 -15.81 18.60
N TRP A 88 2.07 -14.58 18.29
CA TRP A 88 2.05 -14.12 16.93
C TRP A 88 3.48 -14.05 16.36
N ASP A 89 3.64 -14.50 15.14
CA ASP A 89 4.82 -14.34 14.30
C ASP A 89 4.39 -13.86 12.90
N ALA A 90 5.37 -13.55 12.06
CA ALA A 90 5.10 -13.03 10.74
C ALA A 90 4.26 -13.98 9.86
N GLU A 91 4.49 -15.28 9.96
CA GLU A 91 3.78 -16.29 9.18
C GLU A 91 2.30 -16.39 9.60
N LYS A 92 2.03 -16.47 10.90
CA LYS A 92 0.66 -16.50 11.43
C LYS A 92 -0.09 -15.22 11.13
N LEU A 93 0.58 -14.05 11.27
CA LEU A 93 -0.02 -12.77 10.90
C LEU A 93 -0.32 -12.69 9.39
N ASN A 94 0.59 -13.16 8.54
CA ASN A 94 0.35 -13.20 7.11
C ASN A 94 -0.85 -14.09 6.76
N ALA A 95 -0.94 -15.27 7.36
CA ALA A 95 -2.07 -16.19 7.16
C ALA A 95 -3.38 -15.58 7.67
N PHE A 96 -3.40 -15.02 8.89
CA PHE A 96 -4.57 -14.40 9.47
C PHE A 96 -5.04 -13.16 8.68
N LEU A 97 -4.12 -12.28 8.32
CA LEU A 97 -4.44 -11.08 7.53
C LEU A 97 -4.88 -11.40 6.11
N SER A 98 -4.45 -12.51 5.54
CA SER A 98 -4.89 -12.93 4.21
C SER A 98 -6.37 -13.29 4.18
N ALA A 99 -6.83 -14.08 5.15
CA ALA A 99 -8.20 -14.56 5.23
C ALA A 99 -8.55 -14.88 6.71
N PRO A 100 -8.98 -13.89 7.51
CA PRO A 100 -9.20 -14.07 8.94
C PRO A 100 -10.16 -15.21 9.29
N ASN A 101 -11.23 -15.38 8.51
CA ASN A 101 -12.21 -16.44 8.77
C ASN A 101 -11.72 -17.84 8.36
N ASP A 102 -10.81 -17.94 7.42
CA ASP A 102 -10.20 -19.23 7.05
C ASP A 102 -9.16 -19.64 8.08
N PHE A 103 -8.37 -18.70 8.58
CA PHE A 103 -7.42 -18.93 9.65
C PHE A 103 -8.12 -19.27 10.97
N ALA A 104 -9.15 -18.52 11.35
CA ALA A 104 -9.90 -18.67 12.59
C ALA A 104 -11.42 -18.71 12.29
N PRO A 105 -11.98 -19.86 11.92
CA PRO A 105 -13.39 -19.98 11.59
C PRO A 105 -14.31 -19.46 12.70
N GLY A 106 -15.26 -18.62 12.31
CA GLY A 106 -16.16 -17.95 13.25
C GLY A 106 -15.52 -16.82 14.05
N THR A 107 -14.42 -16.24 13.55
CA THR A 107 -13.81 -15.06 14.17
C THR A 107 -14.80 -13.91 14.29
N ASN A 108 -14.75 -13.18 15.42
CA ASN A 108 -15.51 -11.95 15.61
C ASN A 108 -15.00 -10.77 14.79
N MET A 109 -13.82 -10.91 14.16
CA MET A 109 -13.23 -9.89 13.30
C MET A 109 -13.91 -9.92 11.93
N VAL A 110 -14.86 -9.00 11.73
CA VAL A 110 -15.57 -8.84 10.45
C VAL A 110 -14.70 -8.04 9.48
N PHE A 111 -13.71 -8.73 8.92
CA PHE A 111 -12.76 -8.15 7.97
C PHE A 111 -12.49 -9.16 6.86
N PRO A 112 -12.56 -8.76 5.57
CA PRO A 112 -12.44 -9.71 4.46
C PRO A 112 -11.01 -10.23 4.26
N GLY A 113 -10.03 -9.60 4.87
CA GLY A 113 -8.62 -9.87 4.65
C GLY A 113 -7.95 -8.88 3.70
N VAL A 114 -6.64 -9.00 3.59
CA VAL A 114 -5.78 -8.25 2.68
C VAL A 114 -5.24 -9.24 1.65
N THR A 115 -5.72 -9.18 0.42
CA THR A 115 -5.35 -10.14 -0.64
C THR A 115 -3.91 -9.96 -1.11
N GLU A 116 -3.42 -8.71 -1.13
CA GLU A 116 -2.10 -8.36 -1.62
C GLU A 116 -0.99 -8.72 -0.61
N SER A 117 -0.08 -9.61 -1.02
CA SER A 117 1.00 -10.08 -0.14
C SER A 117 1.95 -8.96 0.30
N GLY A 118 2.21 -7.99 -0.59
CA GLY A 118 3.01 -6.81 -0.31
C GLY A 118 2.39 -5.93 0.76
N ALA A 119 1.10 -5.67 0.66
CA ALA A 119 0.36 -4.91 1.66
C ALA A 119 0.37 -5.61 3.03
N ARG A 120 0.19 -6.94 3.06
CA ARG A 120 0.29 -7.71 4.32
C ARG A 120 1.68 -7.62 4.94
N ALA A 121 2.72 -7.75 4.11
CA ALA A 121 4.09 -7.65 4.60
C ALA A 121 4.40 -6.25 5.16
N ALA A 122 3.93 -5.21 4.51
CA ALA A 122 4.04 -3.83 4.99
C ALA A 122 3.32 -3.65 6.34
N ILE A 123 2.07 -4.13 6.45
CA ILE A 123 1.32 -4.11 7.71
C ILE A 123 2.07 -4.86 8.81
N ILE A 124 2.62 -6.03 8.54
CA ILE A 124 3.36 -6.84 9.51
C ILE A 124 4.65 -6.11 9.94
N ALA A 125 5.38 -5.51 9.01
CA ALA A 125 6.56 -4.71 9.32
C ALA A 125 6.21 -3.51 10.22
N TRP A 126 5.12 -2.82 9.93
CA TRP A 126 4.64 -1.74 10.77
C TRP A 126 4.16 -2.24 12.14
N LEU A 127 3.42 -3.36 12.21
CA LEU A 127 3.01 -3.97 13.49
C LEU A 127 4.21 -4.39 14.35
N ALA A 128 5.32 -4.79 13.74
CA ALA A 128 6.54 -5.07 14.49
C ALA A 128 7.01 -3.85 15.29
N THR A 129 6.86 -2.64 14.76
CA THR A 129 7.20 -1.38 15.46
C THR A 129 6.27 -1.07 16.64
N LYS A 130 5.11 -1.70 16.71
CA LYS A 130 4.12 -1.50 17.79
C LYS A 130 4.34 -2.49 18.95
N ASN A 131 5.61 -2.76 19.25
CA ASN A 131 6.02 -3.59 20.38
C ASN A 131 7.12 -2.88 21.17
N PRO A 132 7.22 -3.08 22.50
CA PRO A 132 8.28 -2.49 23.32
C PRO A 132 9.68 -2.88 22.81
N ILE A 133 9.82 -4.12 22.38
CA ILE A 133 11.01 -4.62 21.66
C ILE A 133 10.51 -5.12 20.30
N PRO A 134 10.82 -4.42 19.21
CA PRO A 134 10.41 -4.86 17.88
C PRO A 134 10.92 -6.28 17.59
N PRO A 135 10.06 -7.21 17.26
CA PRO A 135 10.47 -8.56 16.91
C PRO A 135 11.20 -8.55 15.56
N ASN A 136 12.17 -9.43 15.41
CA ASN A 136 12.76 -9.68 14.10
C ASN A 136 11.84 -10.59 13.27
N TRP A 137 10.76 -10.04 12.81
CA TRP A 137 9.87 -10.71 11.85
C TRP A 137 10.42 -10.52 10.45
N ASN A 138 11.56 -11.19 10.15
CA ASN A 138 12.28 -11.10 8.88
C ASN A 138 11.32 -11.07 7.67
N MET A 139 10.76 -9.89 7.42
CA MET A 139 10.03 -9.59 6.21
C MET A 139 11.07 -9.18 5.18
N THR A 140 11.75 -10.18 4.60
CA THR A 140 12.62 -9.90 3.47
C THR A 140 11.75 -9.44 2.30
N SER A 141 12.10 -8.31 1.73
CA SER A 141 11.57 -7.78 0.48
C SER A 141 11.65 -8.76 -0.71
N SER A 142 12.20 -9.92 -0.52
CA SER A 142 12.39 -10.99 -1.52
C SER A 142 11.10 -11.71 -1.97
N GLY A 143 9.95 -11.23 -1.55
CA GLY A 143 8.63 -11.64 -2.02
C GLY A 143 7.73 -10.44 -2.30
N LEU A 144 8.27 -9.25 -2.16
CA LEU A 144 7.58 -8.00 -2.40
C LEU A 144 7.99 -7.49 -3.78
N GLU A 145 7.35 -7.94 -4.82
CA GLU A 145 6.93 -6.95 -5.79
C GLU A 145 6.02 -6.03 -5.00
N VAL A 146 6.51 -4.83 -4.67
CA VAL A 146 5.64 -3.73 -4.23
C VAL A 146 4.79 -3.43 -5.46
N LYS A 147 3.67 -4.12 -5.57
CA LYS A 147 2.64 -3.72 -6.51
C LYS A 147 2.24 -2.33 -6.08
N SER A 148 2.31 -1.38 -6.98
CA SER A 148 1.74 -0.06 -6.78
C SER A 148 0.32 -0.19 -6.22
N PRO A 149 -0.16 0.72 -5.36
CA PRO A 149 -1.50 0.62 -4.77
C PRO A 149 -2.62 0.35 -5.78
N GLY A 150 -2.40 0.70 -7.06
CA GLY A 150 -3.32 0.45 -8.16
C GLY A 150 -3.21 -0.91 -8.84
N ASP A 151 -2.13 -1.68 -8.60
CA ASP A 151 -1.89 -2.93 -9.30
C ASP A 151 -2.94 -4.00 -8.98
N GLY A 152 -3.61 -4.47 -10.02
CA GLY A 152 -4.68 -5.46 -9.90
C GLY A 152 -6.06 -4.90 -9.53
N ILE A 153 -6.15 -3.59 -9.22
CA ILE A 153 -7.41 -2.86 -8.96
C ILE A 153 -7.68 -1.89 -10.10
N LEU A 154 -6.69 -1.07 -10.43
CA LEU A 154 -6.78 -0.14 -11.54
C LEU A 154 -6.30 -0.79 -12.85
N THR A 155 -6.86 -0.34 -13.95
CA THR A 155 -6.44 -0.76 -15.30
C THR A 155 -5.03 -0.25 -15.59
N PRO A 156 -4.06 -1.11 -15.95
CA PRO A 156 -2.72 -0.64 -16.28
C PRO A 156 -2.72 0.37 -17.41
N GLY A 157 -2.05 1.50 -17.21
CA GLY A 157 -1.97 2.58 -18.19
C GLY A 157 -1.17 3.77 -17.68
N GLU A 158 -1.00 4.75 -18.54
CA GLU A 158 -0.36 6.02 -18.19
C GLU A 158 -1.13 6.68 -17.04
N ASN A 159 -0.44 7.29 -16.09
CA ASN A 159 -1.00 7.94 -14.89
C ASN A 159 -1.69 7.02 -13.87
N MET A 160 -1.66 5.69 -14.04
CA MET A 160 -2.25 4.75 -13.07
C MET A 160 -1.68 4.95 -11.65
N GLU A 161 -0.36 5.11 -11.55
CA GLU A 161 0.32 5.28 -10.25
C GLU A 161 -0.07 6.59 -9.55
N LEU A 162 -0.22 7.67 -10.31
CA LEU A 162 -0.69 8.95 -9.80
C LEU A 162 -2.12 8.82 -9.26
N VAL A 163 -3.03 8.23 -10.03
CA VAL A 163 -4.42 7.99 -9.62
C VAL A 163 -4.45 7.08 -8.39
N ALA A 164 -3.64 6.02 -8.38
CA ALA A 164 -3.54 5.14 -7.22
C ALA A 164 -3.08 5.88 -5.97
N ALA A 165 -2.01 6.69 -6.06
CA ALA A 165 -1.48 7.43 -4.94
C ALA A 165 -2.48 8.45 -4.38
N VAL A 166 -3.12 9.23 -5.24
CA VAL A 166 -4.07 10.27 -4.84
C VAL A 166 -5.36 9.66 -4.28
N CYS A 167 -5.98 8.74 -5.01
CA CYS A 167 -7.30 8.23 -4.61
C CYS A 167 -7.25 7.25 -3.45
N SER A 168 -6.14 6.51 -3.24
CA SER A 168 -6.03 5.58 -2.11
C SER A 168 -5.75 6.25 -0.77
N ALA A 169 -5.46 7.55 -0.75
CA ALA A 169 -5.14 8.28 0.46
C ALA A 169 -6.30 8.29 1.48
N CYS A 170 -7.54 8.28 1.01
CA CYS A 170 -8.72 8.41 1.86
C CYS A 170 -9.69 7.23 1.79
N HIS A 171 -9.76 6.50 0.68
CA HIS A 171 -10.71 5.39 0.49
C HIS A 171 -10.18 4.30 -0.46
N SER A 172 -10.92 3.20 -0.56
CA SER A 172 -10.56 2.09 -1.45
C SER A 172 -10.67 2.46 -2.93
N LEU A 173 -9.68 2.07 -3.73
CA LEU A 173 -9.70 2.22 -5.18
C LEU A 173 -10.85 1.46 -5.86
N HIS A 174 -11.45 0.47 -5.21
CA HIS A 174 -12.65 -0.18 -5.72
C HIS A 174 -13.84 0.79 -5.86
N MET A 175 -13.90 1.84 -5.04
CA MET A 175 -14.91 2.89 -5.21
C MET A 175 -14.72 3.65 -6.53
N VAL A 176 -13.48 3.86 -6.94
CA VAL A 176 -13.15 4.50 -8.23
C VAL A 176 -13.54 3.62 -9.40
N THR A 177 -13.14 2.33 -9.35
CA THR A 177 -13.36 1.39 -10.47
C THR A 177 -14.83 1.03 -10.72
N GLN A 178 -15.70 1.26 -9.75
CA GLN A 178 -17.14 1.00 -9.84
C GLN A 178 -17.93 2.18 -10.41
N GLN A 179 -17.28 3.35 -10.58
CA GLN A 179 -17.92 4.52 -11.17
C GLN A 179 -17.83 4.43 -12.70
N GLY A 180 -18.83 4.84 -13.41
CA GLY A 180 -18.80 5.01 -14.86
C GLY A 180 -19.17 6.46 -15.17
N LEU A 181 -18.26 7.40 -14.84
CA LEU A 181 -18.57 8.81 -14.92
C LEU A 181 -17.96 9.44 -16.19
N SER A 182 -18.71 10.34 -16.83
CA SER A 182 -18.13 11.17 -17.89
C SER A 182 -16.99 12.01 -17.33
N ARG A 183 -16.08 12.48 -18.22
CA ARG A 183 -14.96 13.35 -17.82
C ARG A 183 -15.43 14.55 -17.00
N GLN A 184 -16.53 15.20 -17.42
CA GLN A 184 -17.10 16.34 -16.68
C GLN A 184 -17.53 15.93 -15.27
N ARG A 185 -18.18 14.78 -15.12
CA ARG A 185 -18.63 14.29 -13.82
C ARG A 185 -17.46 13.88 -12.92
N TRP A 186 -16.37 13.37 -13.49
CA TRP A 186 -15.13 13.13 -12.75
C TRP A 186 -14.54 14.44 -12.23
N ASP A 187 -14.52 15.49 -13.06
CA ASP A 187 -14.02 16.80 -12.69
C ASP A 187 -14.84 17.41 -11.54
N GLU A 188 -16.17 17.42 -11.68
CA GLU A 188 -17.11 17.83 -10.61
C GLU A 188 -16.92 17.01 -9.31
N THR A 189 -16.59 15.73 -9.42
CA THR A 189 -16.34 14.86 -8.28
C THR A 189 -15.03 15.22 -7.57
N LEU A 190 -13.98 15.56 -8.31
CA LEU A 190 -12.73 16.04 -7.73
C LEU A 190 -12.93 17.37 -7.00
N ASP A 191 -13.70 18.31 -7.56
CA ASP A 191 -14.05 19.55 -6.88
C ASP A 191 -14.77 19.28 -5.56
N TRP A 192 -15.76 18.39 -5.56
CA TRP A 192 -16.48 18.03 -4.36
C TRP A 192 -15.56 17.36 -3.30
N MET A 193 -14.61 16.51 -3.74
CA MET A 193 -13.63 15.90 -2.84
C MET A 193 -12.71 16.93 -2.20
N ILE A 194 -12.30 17.96 -2.94
CA ILE A 194 -11.45 19.04 -2.45
C ILE A 194 -12.25 19.94 -1.50
N GLU A 195 -13.43 20.39 -1.90
CA GLU A 195 -14.22 21.39 -1.17
C GLU A 195 -14.89 20.81 0.09
N GLU A 196 -15.41 19.58 0.01
CA GLU A 196 -16.28 19.01 1.05
C GLU A 196 -15.64 17.83 1.81
N GLN A 197 -14.65 17.15 1.24
CA GLN A 197 -14.04 15.98 1.86
C GLN A 197 -12.60 16.20 2.33
N GLY A 198 -12.07 17.41 2.10
CA GLY A 198 -10.74 17.79 2.58
C GLY A 198 -9.59 17.14 1.79
N MET A 199 -9.84 16.75 0.54
CA MET A 199 -8.77 16.34 -0.36
C MET A 199 -7.86 17.53 -0.64
N GLU A 200 -6.55 17.31 -0.69
CA GLU A 200 -5.59 18.35 -1.06
C GLU A 200 -5.83 18.80 -2.51
N ASP A 201 -5.68 20.09 -2.76
CA ASP A 201 -5.85 20.66 -4.10
C ASP A 201 -4.77 20.12 -5.04
N LEU A 202 -5.19 19.72 -6.22
CA LEU A 202 -4.32 19.11 -7.23
C LEU A 202 -3.68 20.19 -8.10
N SER A 203 -2.40 20.02 -8.45
CA SER A 203 -1.79 20.83 -9.49
C SER A 203 -2.56 20.68 -10.81
N GLY A 204 -2.52 21.70 -11.68
CA GLY A 204 -3.23 21.65 -12.96
C GLY A 204 -2.83 20.45 -13.82
N ASP A 205 -1.54 20.10 -13.83
CA ASP A 205 -1.00 18.98 -14.60
C ASP A 205 -1.43 17.63 -14.00
N ASP A 206 -1.41 17.49 -12.67
CA ASP A 206 -1.85 16.27 -11.99
C ASP A 206 -3.36 16.04 -12.13
N ARG A 207 -4.15 17.13 -12.02
CA ARG A 207 -5.60 17.08 -12.23
C ARG A 207 -5.95 16.59 -13.63
N GLU A 208 -5.29 17.16 -14.63
CA GLU A 208 -5.51 16.78 -16.04
C GLU A 208 -5.13 15.30 -16.27
N ALA A 209 -4.00 14.86 -15.76
CA ALA A 209 -3.53 13.48 -15.87
C ALA A 209 -4.50 12.48 -15.19
N ILE A 210 -5.03 12.84 -14.01
CA ILE A 210 -6.04 12.04 -13.31
C ILE A 210 -7.33 11.97 -14.11
N LEU A 211 -7.83 13.10 -14.61
CA LEU A 211 -9.05 13.15 -15.42
C LEU A 211 -8.93 12.37 -16.71
N GLU A 212 -7.78 12.44 -17.39
CA GLU A 212 -7.51 11.66 -18.59
C GLU A 212 -7.56 10.17 -18.31
N TYR A 213 -6.89 9.73 -17.25
CA TYR A 213 -6.89 8.34 -16.85
C TYR A 213 -8.31 7.85 -16.49
N LEU A 214 -9.01 8.56 -15.61
CA LEU A 214 -10.34 8.18 -15.14
C LEU A 214 -11.37 8.16 -16.29
N SER A 215 -11.32 9.14 -17.19
CA SER A 215 -12.23 9.15 -18.33
C SER A 215 -11.92 8.08 -19.39
N THR A 216 -10.65 7.68 -19.49
CA THR A 216 -10.22 6.64 -20.43
C THR A 216 -10.60 5.24 -19.97
N TYR A 217 -10.40 4.93 -18.71
CA TYR A 217 -10.55 3.57 -18.18
C TYR A 217 -11.84 3.35 -17.40
N TYR A 218 -12.44 4.41 -16.88
CA TYR A 218 -13.66 4.40 -16.05
C TYR A 218 -14.66 5.46 -16.50
N GLY A 219 -14.64 5.79 -17.79
CA GLY A 219 -15.61 6.69 -18.43
C GLY A 219 -16.92 5.97 -18.77
N GLY A 220 -18.08 6.67 -18.59
CA GLY A 220 -19.40 6.21 -18.97
C GLY A 220 -20.01 7.07 -20.08
#